data_1fe436346bed166aa2d984a24ea9764f
#
_entry.id   1fe436346bed166aa2d984a24ea9764f
#
_cell.length_a   1.000
_cell.length_b   1.000
_cell.length_c   1.000
_cell.angle_alpha   90.00
_cell.angle_beta   90.00
_cell.angle_gamma   90.00
#
_symmetry.space_group_name_H-M   'P 1'
#
loop_
_entity.id
_entity.type
_entity.pdbx_description
1 polymer ?
#
loop_
_entity_poly.entity_id
_entity_poly.type
_entity_poly.pdbx_seq_one_letter_code
_entity_poly.pdbx_strand_id
1 'polypeptide(L)'
;MSMLSPLLDTNPASPRLTVYDEAAGTRMEFSALTLDNWASKVANMLDGEFELSPGSPVLIDVPVSWQAAVVALGAYNSSRRPAFAGADAFKGEPEVVFTTADRAAEWEGAADVVVVSSDPFGRGVVESGGELPLGAVDFGPTVRFYGDDYFGTTAQLAQWARPGVERGRYHVEPWTDAASFEERVLAPLAADGSVVVVTGLASADRLRSILEAENVSHFATGG
;
A
#
# COMPACT_ATOMS: atom_id res chain seq x y z
N MET A 1 14.13 13.05 4.91
CA MET A 1 13.05 12.88 5.92
C MET A 1 11.91 12.23 5.16
N SER A 2 11.40 11.06 5.57
CA SER A 2 10.37 10.33 4.85
C SER A 2 8.99 11.02 4.94
N MET A 3 8.07 10.61 4.09
CA MET A 3 6.69 11.10 4.12
C MET A 3 6.01 10.81 5.46
N LEU A 4 6.31 9.66 6.07
CA LEU A 4 5.69 9.21 7.33
C LEU A 4 6.41 9.68 8.60
N SER A 5 7.50 10.48 8.49
CA SER A 5 8.26 10.98 9.65
C SER A 5 7.39 11.59 10.75
N PRO A 6 6.31 12.36 10.48
CA PRO A 6 5.48 12.91 11.56
C PRO A 6 4.87 11.83 12.46
N LEU A 7 4.58 10.65 11.91
CA LEU A 7 4.06 9.51 12.69
C LEU A 7 5.15 8.86 13.54
N LEU A 8 6.40 8.85 13.05
CA LEU A 8 7.56 8.35 13.80
C LEU A 8 7.87 9.25 14.97
N ASP A 9 7.80 10.56 14.79
CA ASP A 9 8.03 11.56 15.85
C ASP A 9 7.00 11.45 16.98
N THR A 10 5.76 11.07 16.66
CA THR A 10 4.70 10.90 17.65
C THR A 10 4.86 9.57 18.40
N ASN A 11 4.85 8.45 17.70
CA ASN A 11 5.06 7.12 18.27
C ASN A 11 5.35 6.09 17.17
N PRO A 12 6.62 5.69 16.96
CA PRO A 12 7.02 4.76 15.91
C PRO A 12 6.41 3.35 16.05
N ALA A 13 6.06 2.95 17.28
CA ALA A 13 5.49 1.63 17.56
C ALA A 13 3.96 1.58 17.42
N SER A 14 3.28 2.73 17.28
CA SER A 14 1.82 2.74 17.15
C SER A 14 1.37 2.06 15.86
N PRO A 15 0.36 1.17 15.93
CA PRO A 15 -0.31 0.64 14.74
C PRO A 15 -0.87 1.76 13.86
N ARG A 16 -0.61 1.69 12.56
CA ARG A 16 -1.09 2.69 11.59
C ARG A 16 -1.93 2.08 10.47
N LEU A 17 -1.63 0.84 10.09
CA LEU A 17 -2.43 0.10 9.12
C LEU A 17 -2.66 -1.31 9.64
N THR A 18 -3.93 -1.74 9.66
CA THR A 18 -4.33 -3.12 9.91
C THR A 18 -5.18 -3.61 8.74
N VAL A 19 -4.80 -4.73 8.17
CA VAL A 19 -5.51 -5.36 7.05
C VAL A 19 -5.99 -6.73 7.49
N TYR A 20 -7.30 -6.94 7.39
CA TYR A 20 -7.94 -8.25 7.49
C TYR A 20 -8.23 -8.76 6.09
N ASP A 21 -7.79 -9.96 5.79
CA ASP A 21 -8.24 -10.72 4.62
C ASP A 21 -9.07 -11.91 5.12
N GLU A 22 -10.40 -11.77 5.03
CA GLU A 22 -11.34 -12.79 5.51
C GLU A 22 -11.36 -14.02 4.58
N ALA A 23 -10.93 -13.88 3.32
CA ALA A 23 -10.81 -15.03 2.41
C ALA A 23 -9.60 -15.90 2.78
N ALA A 24 -8.48 -15.29 3.15
CA ALA A 24 -7.26 -15.98 3.60
C ALA A 24 -7.25 -16.26 5.11
N GLY A 25 -8.16 -15.66 5.89
CA GLY A 25 -8.19 -15.77 7.35
C GLY A 25 -6.98 -15.10 8.01
N THR A 26 -6.45 -14.04 7.45
CA THR A 26 -5.25 -13.38 7.96
C THR A 26 -5.53 -12.00 8.53
N ARG A 27 -4.71 -11.60 9.50
CA ARG A 27 -4.65 -10.25 10.06
C ARG A 27 -3.20 -9.78 10.06
N MET A 28 -2.94 -8.70 9.35
CA MET A 28 -1.62 -8.06 9.31
C MET A 28 -1.70 -6.65 9.86
N GLU A 29 -0.77 -6.31 10.75
CA GLU A 29 -0.72 -4.99 11.38
C GLU A 29 0.68 -4.40 11.25
N PHE A 30 0.71 -3.11 10.90
CA PHE A 30 1.95 -2.38 10.65
C PHE A 30 2.00 -1.13 11.53
N SER A 31 3.07 -1.00 12.31
CA SER A 31 3.38 0.21 13.05
C SER A 31 3.83 1.33 12.10
N ALA A 32 3.93 2.56 12.63
CA ALA A 32 4.47 3.68 11.89
C ALA A 32 5.87 3.37 11.33
N LEU A 33 6.75 2.80 12.16
CA LEU A 33 8.11 2.43 11.76
C LEU A 33 8.10 1.36 10.65
N THR A 34 7.28 0.32 10.81
CA THR A 34 7.23 -0.76 9.82
C THR A 34 6.68 -0.26 8.47
N LEU A 35 5.66 0.61 8.49
CA LEU A 35 5.15 1.23 7.25
C LEU A 35 6.18 2.11 6.59
N ASP A 36 6.91 2.91 7.38
CA ASP A 36 7.96 3.79 6.86
C ASP A 36 9.09 3.01 6.20
N ASN A 37 9.54 1.92 6.85
CA ASN A 37 10.54 1.03 6.29
C ASN A 37 10.09 0.43 4.95
N TRP A 38 8.85 -0.08 4.87
CA TRP A 38 8.33 -0.63 3.62
C TRP A 38 8.18 0.44 2.53
N ALA A 39 7.64 1.62 2.88
CA ALA A 39 7.50 2.73 1.95
C ALA A 39 8.87 3.20 1.43
N SER A 40 9.88 3.24 2.29
CA SER A 40 11.26 3.59 1.92
C SER A 40 11.92 2.53 1.03
N LYS A 41 11.74 1.24 1.33
CA LYS A 41 12.21 0.14 0.47
C LYS A 41 11.59 0.20 -0.93
N VAL A 42 10.27 0.42 -1.00
CA VAL A 42 9.60 0.59 -2.30
C VAL A 42 10.10 1.83 -3.03
N ALA A 43 10.25 2.97 -2.34
CA ALA A 43 10.79 4.18 -2.94
C ALA A 43 12.20 3.98 -3.53
N ASN A 44 13.09 3.32 -2.78
CA ASN A 44 14.44 2.96 -3.24
C ASN A 44 14.41 1.96 -4.41
N MET A 45 13.47 1.01 -4.39
CA MET A 45 13.26 0.06 -5.49
C MET A 45 12.81 0.80 -6.77
N LEU A 46 11.89 1.75 -6.65
CA LEU A 46 11.43 2.56 -7.78
C LEU A 46 12.56 3.42 -8.38
N ASP A 47 13.50 3.88 -7.55
CA ASP A 47 14.68 4.61 -8.01
C ASP A 47 15.73 3.68 -8.63
N GLY A 48 16.08 2.60 -7.95
CA GLY A 48 17.25 1.79 -8.25
C GLY A 48 17.00 0.60 -9.19
N GLU A 49 15.81 0.00 -9.17
CA GLU A 49 15.47 -1.12 -10.05
C GLU A 49 14.89 -0.63 -11.37
N PHE A 50 14.01 0.38 -11.32
CA PHE A 50 13.23 0.83 -12.48
C PHE A 50 13.65 2.22 -12.98
N GLU A 51 14.57 2.90 -12.30
CA GLU A 51 15.06 4.25 -12.67
C GLU A 51 13.94 5.27 -12.97
N LEU A 52 12.77 5.11 -12.29
CA LEU A 52 11.61 5.94 -12.54
C LEU A 52 11.87 7.41 -12.17
N SER A 53 11.42 8.31 -13.01
CA SER A 53 11.48 9.75 -12.73
C SER A 53 10.42 10.17 -11.68
N PRO A 54 10.67 11.23 -10.89
CA PRO A 54 9.61 11.86 -10.08
C PRO A 54 8.41 12.25 -10.95
N GLY A 55 7.21 11.99 -10.46
CA GLY A 55 5.97 12.23 -11.20
C GLY A 55 5.55 11.10 -12.15
N SER A 56 6.39 10.09 -12.40
CA SER A 56 5.98 8.90 -13.16
C SER A 56 4.80 8.18 -12.48
N PRO A 57 3.86 7.64 -13.25
CA PRO A 57 2.83 6.78 -12.70
C PRO A 57 3.40 5.43 -12.30
N VAL A 58 2.96 4.92 -11.15
CA VAL A 58 3.20 3.55 -10.67
C VAL A 58 1.86 2.83 -10.72
N LEU A 59 1.72 1.90 -11.63
CA LEU A 59 0.46 1.18 -11.80
C LEU A 59 0.36 0.05 -10.79
N ILE A 60 -0.77 -0.02 -10.07
CA ILE A 60 -1.06 -1.01 -9.04
C ILE A 60 -2.27 -1.82 -9.48
N ASP A 61 -2.04 -3.04 -9.89
CA ASP A 61 -3.02 -4.02 -10.31
C ASP A 61 -3.02 -5.23 -9.37
N VAL A 62 -3.04 -4.93 -8.07
CA VAL A 62 -3.02 -5.89 -6.97
C VAL A 62 -4.29 -5.69 -6.15
N PRO A 63 -4.97 -6.76 -5.72
CA PRO A 63 -6.08 -6.64 -4.78
C PRO A 63 -5.71 -5.82 -3.54
N VAL A 64 -6.70 -5.18 -2.92
CA VAL A 64 -6.48 -4.42 -1.69
C VAL A 64 -5.84 -5.33 -0.64
N SER A 65 -4.64 -4.98 -0.25
CA SER A 65 -3.77 -5.74 0.65
C SER A 65 -2.76 -4.77 1.28
N TRP A 66 -2.00 -5.24 2.26
CA TRP A 66 -0.92 -4.43 2.80
C TRP A 66 0.19 -4.19 1.76
N GLN A 67 0.43 -5.15 0.86
CA GLN A 67 1.40 -4.99 -0.23
C GLN A 67 0.98 -3.85 -1.17
N ALA A 68 -0.29 -3.83 -1.60
CA ALA A 68 -0.82 -2.73 -2.42
C ALA A 68 -0.69 -1.38 -1.70
N ALA A 69 -0.95 -1.35 -0.38
CA ALA A 69 -0.80 -0.14 0.42
C ALA A 69 0.65 0.36 0.47
N VAL A 70 1.62 -0.52 0.71
CA VAL A 70 3.03 -0.09 0.81
C VAL A 70 3.61 0.31 -0.55
N VAL A 71 3.14 -0.29 -1.66
CA VAL A 71 3.50 0.16 -3.01
C VAL A 71 2.98 1.58 -3.25
N ALA A 72 1.72 1.86 -2.92
CA ALA A 72 1.17 3.21 -3.02
C ALA A 72 1.90 4.21 -2.12
N LEU A 73 2.16 3.85 -0.86
CA LEU A 73 2.93 4.69 0.07
C LEU A 73 4.35 4.96 -0.44
N GLY A 74 5.03 3.96 -0.99
CA GLY A 74 6.37 4.13 -1.57
C GLY A 74 6.38 5.04 -2.80
N ALA A 75 5.36 4.94 -3.65
CA ALA A 75 5.19 5.85 -4.78
C ALA A 75 5.03 7.30 -4.30
N TYR A 76 4.16 7.57 -3.33
CA TYR A 76 4.04 8.91 -2.73
C TYR A 76 5.32 9.34 -2.02
N ASN A 77 5.96 8.43 -1.26
CA ASN A 77 7.20 8.73 -0.54
C ASN A 77 8.35 9.11 -1.48
N SER A 78 8.29 8.71 -2.73
CA SER A 78 9.28 9.04 -3.78
C SER A 78 8.76 10.03 -4.82
N SER A 79 7.72 10.81 -4.47
CA SER A 79 7.12 11.83 -5.35
C SER A 79 6.61 11.28 -6.69
N ARG A 80 6.24 10.00 -6.73
CA ARG A 80 5.59 9.35 -7.86
C ARG A 80 4.09 9.26 -7.63
N ARG A 81 3.32 8.91 -8.66
CA ARG A 81 1.86 8.90 -8.61
C ARG A 81 1.35 7.47 -8.69
N PRO A 82 0.82 6.90 -7.60
CA PRO A 82 0.14 5.62 -7.71
C PRO A 82 -1.12 5.77 -8.57
N ALA A 83 -1.37 4.77 -9.41
CA ALA A 83 -2.58 4.62 -10.20
C ALA A 83 -3.09 3.19 -10.02
N PHE A 84 -4.38 3.03 -9.70
CA PHE A 84 -4.96 1.70 -9.48
C PHE A 84 -5.66 1.23 -10.76
N ALA A 85 -5.35 0.01 -11.19
CA ALA A 85 -5.91 -0.55 -12.40
C ALA A 85 -7.43 -0.68 -12.32
N GLY A 86 -8.11 -0.38 -13.43
CA GLY A 86 -9.56 -0.51 -13.57
C GLY A 86 -10.35 0.75 -13.20
N ALA A 87 -9.91 1.55 -12.24
CA ALA A 87 -10.63 2.75 -11.80
C ALA A 87 -9.94 4.04 -12.25
N ASP A 88 -8.62 4.12 -12.08
CA ASP A 88 -7.87 5.26 -12.58
C ASP A 88 -7.65 5.11 -14.10
N ALA A 89 -8.00 6.16 -14.84
CA ALA A 89 -7.84 6.17 -16.29
C ALA A 89 -6.35 6.26 -16.67
N PHE A 90 -5.66 5.13 -16.61
CA PHE A 90 -4.30 5.03 -17.13
C PHE A 90 -4.35 4.90 -18.66
N LYS A 91 -3.68 5.81 -19.35
CA LYS A 91 -3.59 5.82 -20.83
C LYS A 91 -2.15 5.57 -21.24
N GLY A 92 -1.94 4.52 -22.02
CA GLY A 92 -0.63 4.15 -22.54
C GLY A 92 -0.05 2.89 -21.92
N GLU A 93 1.19 2.58 -22.26
CA GLU A 93 1.94 1.48 -21.67
C GLU A 93 2.61 1.99 -20.37
N PRO A 94 2.43 1.33 -19.22
CA PRO A 94 3.08 1.74 -17.99
C PRO A 94 4.58 1.43 -18.02
N GLU A 95 5.38 2.32 -17.41
CA GLU A 95 6.80 2.05 -17.16
C GLU A 95 6.96 0.90 -16.16
N VAL A 96 6.13 0.87 -15.11
CA VAL A 96 6.10 -0.22 -14.13
C VAL A 96 4.67 -0.56 -13.75
N VAL A 97 4.39 -1.85 -13.60
CA VAL A 97 3.14 -2.35 -13.04
C VAL A 97 3.40 -3.37 -11.93
N PHE A 98 2.74 -3.19 -10.80
CA PHE A 98 2.67 -4.18 -9.74
C PHE A 98 1.38 -4.98 -9.91
N THR A 99 1.50 -6.28 -10.15
CA THR A 99 0.35 -7.15 -10.45
C THR A 99 0.50 -8.53 -9.78
N THR A 100 -0.49 -9.40 -9.95
CA THR A 100 -0.44 -10.79 -9.48
C THR A 100 0.04 -11.72 -10.58
N ALA A 101 0.51 -12.92 -10.23
CA ALA A 101 1.07 -13.86 -11.20
C ALA A 101 0.07 -14.30 -12.30
N ASP A 102 -1.20 -14.43 -11.93
CA ASP A 102 -2.29 -14.80 -12.84
C ASP A 102 -2.69 -13.68 -13.80
N ARG A 103 -2.37 -12.42 -13.46
CA ARG A 103 -2.66 -11.24 -14.28
C ARG A 103 -1.46 -10.68 -15.03
N ALA A 104 -0.25 -11.17 -14.76
CA ALA A 104 0.98 -10.64 -15.35
C ALA A 104 0.95 -10.62 -16.89
N ALA A 105 0.32 -11.61 -17.53
CA ALA A 105 0.18 -11.65 -18.98
C ALA A 105 -0.69 -10.52 -19.57
N GLU A 106 -1.55 -9.87 -18.76
CA GLU A 106 -2.33 -8.71 -19.21
C GLU A 106 -1.45 -7.47 -19.44
N TRP A 107 -0.21 -7.48 -18.90
CA TRP A 107 0.71 -6.37 -18.90
C TRP A 107 1.99 -6.58 -19.70
N GLU A 108 1.96 -7.46 -20.71
CA GLU A 108 3.11 -7.73 -21.59
C GLU A 108 3.68 -6.48 -22.30
N GLY A 109 2.89 -5.39 -22.40
CA GLY A 109 3.33 -4.10 -22.96
C GLY A 109 4.00 -3.16 -21.95
N ALA A 110 4.00 -3.47 -20.65
CA ALA A 110 4.70 -2.69 -19.65
C ALA A 110 6.21 -2.85 -19.80
N ALA A 111 6.98 -1.80 -19.49
CA ALA A 111 8.44 -1.91 -19.48
C ALA A 111 8.91 -2.88 -18.38
N ASP A 112 8.33 -2.76 -17.18
CA ASP A 112 8.62 -3.64 -16.07
C ASP A 112 7.34 -4.20 -15.43
N VAL A 113 7.28 -5.53 -15.26
CA VAL A 113 6.19 -6.24 -14.58
C VAL A 113 6.71 -6.78 -13.26
N VAL A 114 6.15 -6.28 -12.16
CA VAL A 114 6.48 -6.70 -10.79
C VAL A 114 5.37 -7.58 -10.26
N VAL A 115 5.68 -8.83 -9.96
CA VAL A 115 4.69 -9.77 -9.45
C VAL A 115 4.70 -9.79 -7.93
N VAL A 116 3.55 -9.49 -7.35
CA VAL A 116 3.30 -9.47 -5.91
C VAL A 116 2.60 -10.78 -5.53
N SER A 117 3.18 -11.53 -4.63
CA SER A 117 2.56 -12.74 -4.10
C SER A 117 1.42 -12.41 -3.12
N SER A 118 0.49 -13.34 -2.95
CA SER A 118 -0.57 -13.24 -1.92
C SER A 118 -0.08 -13.68 -0.53
N ASP A 119 1.20 -13.97 -0.36
CA ASP A 119 1.75 -14.40 0.93
C ASP A 119 1.63 -13.28 1.99
N PRO A 120 0.99 -13.54 3.13
CA PRO A 120 0.74 -12.51 4.13
C PRO A 120 2.03 -11.98 4.80
N PHE A 121 3.14 -12.74 4.75
CA PHE A 121 4.43 -12.34 5.29
C PHE A 121 5.35 -11.67 4.26
N GLY A 122 4.86 -11.42 3.04
CA GLY A 122 5.62 -10.77 1.97
C GLY A 122 6.72 -11.64 1.36
N ARG A 123 6.61 -12.97 1.46
CA ARG A 123 7.49 -13.86 0.71
C ARG A 123 7.23 -13.70 -0.78
N GLY A 124 8.26 -13.89 -1.57
CA GLY A 124 8.13 -13.84 -3.03
C GLY A 124 7.30 -15.00 -3.60
N VAL A 125 6.99 -14.91 -4.88
CA VAL A 125 6.24 -15.94 -5.62
C VAL A 125 6.97 -17.29 -5.53
N VAL A 126 8.26 -17.27 -5.85
CA VAL A 126 9.09 -18.51 -5.83
C VAL A 126 9.27 -19.02 -4.40
N GLU A 127 9.50 -18.14 -3.42
CA GLU A 127 9.61 -18.49 -1.99
C GLU A 127 8.32 -19.12 -1.45
N SER A 128 7.17 -18.78 -2.05
CA SER A 128 5.84 -19.32 -1.70
C SER A 128 5.48 -20.58 -2.50
N GLY A 129 6.39 -21.09 -3.34
CA GLY A 129 6.19 -22.30 -4.13
C GLY A 129 5.46 -22.07 -5.45
N GLY A 130 5.28 -20.82 -5.87
CA GLY A 130 4.71 -20.45 -7.17
C GLY A 130 5.76 -20.35 -8.28
N GLU A 131 5.30 -20.09 -9.50
CA GLU A 131 6.14 -19.85 -10.67
C GLU A 131 6.11 -18.37 -11.04
N LEU A 132 7.28 -17.76 -11.18
CA LEU A 132 7.42 -16.38 -11.63
C LEU A 132 7.33 -16.33 -13.16
N PRO A 133 6.47 -15.51 -13.76
CA PRO A 133 6.42 -15.29 -15.20
C PRO A 133 7.78 -14.84 -15.74
N LEU A 134 8.11 -15.28 -16.96
CA LEU A 134 9.39 -14.97 -17.59
C LEU A 134 9.56 -13.46 -17.77
N GLY A 135 10.68 -12.93 -17.31
CA GLY A 135 11.00 -11.49 -17.39
C GLY A 135 10.34 -10.64 -16.32
N ALA A 136 9.50 -11.22 -15.45
CA ALA A 136 8.91 -10.47 -14.33
C ALA A 136 9.87 -10.38 -13.15
N VAL A 137 9.73 -9.33 -12.36
CA VAL A 137 10.43 -9.10 -11.10
C VAL A 137 9.59 -9.66 -9.94
N ASP A 138 10.19 -10.45 -9.06
CA ASP A 138 9.52 -10.93 -7.85
C ASP A 138 9.59 -9.86 -6.74
N PHE A 139 8.43 -9.30 -6.37
CA PHE A 139 8.35 -8.19 -5.41
C PHE A 139 9.04 -8.50 -4.08
N GLY A 140 8.70 -9.63 -3.46
CA GLY A 140 9.13 -9.94 -2.09
C GLY A 140 10.65 -9.91 -1.90
N PRO A 141 11.43 -10.74 -2.61
CA PRO A 141 12.89 -10.74 -2.49
C PRO A 141 13.52 -9.43 -2.96
N THR A 142 13.00 -8.83 -4.05
CA THR A 142 13.59 -7.62 -4.63
C THR A 142 13.43 -6.43 -3.69
N VAL A 143 12.23 -6.17 -3.18
CA VAL A 143 11.98 -5.02 -2.29
C VAL A 143 12.77 -5.13 -0.98
N ARG A 144 12.98 -6.36 -0.46
CA ARG A 144 13.77 -6.58 0.78
C ARG A 144 15.27 -6.30 0.62
N PHE A 145 15.77 -6.26 -0.61
CA PHE A 145 17.15 -5.91 -0.90
C PHE A 145 17.43 -4.41 -0.67
N TYR A 146 16.41 -3.56 -0.76
CA TYR A 146 16.54 -2.11 -0.60
C TYR A 146 16.51 -1.66 0.86
N GLY A 147 17.13 -0.49 1.11
CA GLY A 147 17.28 0.09 2.46
C GLY A 147 15.98 0.61 3.06
N ASP A 148 15.94 0.67 4.40
CA ASP A 148 14.81 1.17 5.19
C ASP A 148 14.72 2.71 5.22
N ASP A 149 15.77 3.41 4.77
CA ASP A 149 15.82 4.86 4.71
C ASP A 149 15.75 5.33 3.25
N TYR A 150 14.90 6.33 2.98
CA TYR A 150 14.81 6.99 1.68
C TYR A 150 15.32 8.43 1.77
N PHE A 151 16.26 8.79 0.89
CA PHE A 151 16.93 10.10 0.89
C PHE A 151 16.54 11.01 -0.27
N GLY A 152 15.63 10.57 -1.13
CA GLY A 152 15.13 11.36 -2.26
C GLY A 152 14.10 12.41 -1.85
N THR A 153 13.49 13.03 -2.84
CA THR A 153 12.40 14.00 -2.64
C THR A 153 11.13 13.27 -2.26
N THR A 154 10.50 13.65 -1.15
CA THR A 154 9.29 13.04 -0.62
C THR A 154 8.10 13.99 -0.65
N ALA A 155 6.89 13.44 -0.81
CA ALA A 155 5.66 14.15 -0.52
C ALA A 155 5.58 14.47 1.00
N GLN A 156 4.76 15.42 1.37
CA GLN A 156 4.52 15.77 2.77
C GLN A 156 3.18 15.20 3.22
N LEU A 157 3.16 14.36 4.26
CA LEU A 157 1.92 13.73 4.74
C LEU A 157 0.81 14.76 5.05
N ALA A 158 1.18 15.93 5.54
CA ALA A 158 0.27 17.02 5.86
C ALA A 158 -0.58 17.52 4.67
N GLN A 159 -0.16 17.27 3.43
CA GLN A 159 -0.94 17.69 2.25
C GLN A 159 -2.28 16.96 2.12
N TRP A 160 -2.43 15.81 2.76
CA TRP A 160 -3.68 15.03 2.80
C TRP A 160 -4.52 15.30 4.05
N ALA A 161 -4.11 16.23 4.92
CA ALA A 161 -4.94 16.63 6.05
C ALA A 161 -6.27 17.18 5.56
N ARG A 162 -7.38 16.72 6.13
CA ARG A 162 -8.73 17.14 5.74
C ARG A 162 -9.51 17.67 6.94
N PRO A 163 -10.30 18.74 6.75
CA PRO A 163 -11.20 19.22 7.80
C PRO A 163 -12.14 18.11 8.27
N GLY A 164 -12.31 17.98 9.58
CA GLY A 164 -13.19 16.98 10.18
C GLY A 164 -12.58 15.58 10.32
N VAL A 165 -11.37 15.33 9.81
CA VAL A 165 -10.63 14.12 10.09
C VAL A 165 -9.74 14.36 11.31
N GLU A 166 -10.01 13.64 12.39
CA GLU A 166 -9.34 13.80 13.68
C GLU A 166 -8.48 12.55 13.99
N ARG A 167 -7.65 12.66 15.02
CA ARG A 167 -6.89 11.51 15.49
C ARG A 167 -7.83 10.42 16.00
N GLY A 168 -7.70 9.20 15.45
CA GLY A 168 -8.52 8.06 15.84
C GLY A 168 -8.16 6.81 15.06
N ARG A 169 -8.89 5.73 15.34
CA ARG A 169 -8.78 4.48 14.61
C ARG A 169 -9.98 4.33 13.68
N TYR A 170 -9.72 4.34 12.40
CA TYR A 170 -10.73 4.38 11.34
C TYR A 170 -10.97 3.00 10.75
N HIS A 171 -12.21 2.54 10.71
CA HIS A 171 -12.60 1.53 9.75
C HIS A 171 -12.85 2.19 8.40
N VAL A 172 -12.21 1.68 7.37
CA VAL A 172 -12.35 2.18 6.01
C VAL A 172 -12.76 1.06 5.06
N GLU A 173 -13.57 1.41 4.08
CA GLU A 173 -13.84 0.49 2.98
C GLU A 173 -12.60 0.30 2.11
N PRO A 174 -12.45 -0.85 1.43
CA PRO A 174 -11.38 -1.07 0.46
C PRO A 174 -11.31 0.07 -0.57
N TRP A 175 -10.10 0.62 -0.77
CA TRP A 175 -9.88 1.64 -1.79
C TRP A 175 -9.92 1.03 -3.19
N THR A 176 -10.33 1.82 -4.18
CA THR A 176 -10.47 1.40 -5.58
C THR A 176 -9.62 2.23 -6.54
N ASP A 177 -9.21 3.42 -6.12
CA ASP A 177 -8.47 4.40 -6.91
C ASP A 177 -7.56 5.24 -6.01
N ALA A 178 -6.75 6.11 -6.61
CA ALA A 178 -5.84 6.99 -5.88
C ALA A 178 -6.60 7.94 -4.95
N ALA A 179 -7.73 8.49 -5.39
CA ALA A 179 -8.52 9.42 -4.59
C ALA A 179 -9.09 8.77 -3.33
N SER A 180 -9.64 7.55 -3.45
CA SER A 180 -10.15 6.79 -2.30
C SER A 180 -9.02 6.31 -1.38
N PHE A 181 -7.82 6.00 -1.92
CA PHE A 181 -6.65 5.70 -1.08
C PHE A 181 -6.21 6.94 -0.27
N GLU A 182 -6.16 8.09 -0.90
CA GLU A 182 -5.82 9.35 -0.23
C GLU A 182 -6.84 9.69 0.87
N GLU A 183 -8.12 9.52 0.59
CA GLU A 183 -9.19 9.80 1.55
C GLU A 183 -9.22 8.79 2.70
N ARG A 184 -9.12 7.49 2.39
CA ARG A 184 -9.34 6.41 3.35
C ARG A 184 -8.08 6.03 4.13
N VAL A 185 -6.90 6.26 3.55
CA VAL A 185 -5.63 5.90 4.19
C VAL A 185 -4.82 7.13 4.56
N LEU A 186 -4.51 8.02 3.61
CA LEU A 186 -3.59 9.12 3.87
C LEU A 186 -4.21 10.21 4.75
N ALA A 187 -5.49 10.52 4.60
CA ALA A 187 -6.13 11.54 5.43
C ALA A 187 -6.19 11.16 6.92
N PRO A 188 -6.60 9.93 7.32
CA PRO A 188 -6.46 9.46 8.70
C PRO A 188 -5.01 9.49 9.21
N LEU A 189 -4.04 9.04 8.40
CA LEU A 189 -2.62 9.07 8.79
C LEU A 189 -2.12 10.51 8.98
N ALA A 190 -2.54 11.45 8.13
CA ALA A 190 -2.19 12.87 8.26
C ALA A 190 -2.77 13.52 9.54
N ALA A 191 -3.83 12.94 10.10
CA ALA A 191 -4.42 13.33 11.38
C ALA A 191 -3.84 12.56 12.58
N ASP A 192 -2.66 11.92 12.44
CA ASP A 192 -2.06 11.04 13.45
C ASP A 192 -2.96 9.85 13.84
N GLY A 193 -3.85 9.44 12.95
CA GLY A 193 -4.76 8.31 13.12
C GLY A 193 -4.18 6.98 12.62
N SER A 194 -5.03 5.97 12.61
CA SER A 194 -4.73 4.63 12.10
C SER A 194 -5.93 4.06 11.33
N VAL A 195 -5.66 3.09 10.46
CA VAL A 195 -6.64 2.54 9.53
C VAL A 195 -6.79 1.03 9.73
N VAL A 196 -8.02 0.57 9.70
CA VAL A 196 -8.41 -0.85 9.65
C VAL A 196 -9.22 -1.06 8.38
N VAL A 197 -8.76 -1.93 7.50
CA VAL A 197 -9.48 -2.34 6.30
C VAL A 197 -9.78 -3.84 6.37
N VAL A 198 -10.99 -4.21 5.98
CA VAL A 198 -11.44 -5.61 5.92
C VAL A 198 -11.75 -5.95 4.48
N THR A 199 -11.06 -6.95 3.93
CA THR A 199 -11.26 -7.46 2.58
C THR A 199 -11.89 -8.85 2.61
N GLY A 200 -12.50 -9.26 1.50
CA GLY A 200 -13.25 -10.50 1.43
C GLY A 200 -14.67 -10.38 2.02
N LEU A 201 -15.35 -11.49 2.12
CA LEU A 201 -16.73 -11.54 2.63
C LEU A 201 -16.72 -11.79 4.14
N ALA A 202 -17.11 -10.78 4.91
CA ALA A 202 -17.37 -10.90 6.34
C ALA A 202 -18.88 -10.83 6.63
N SER A 203 -19.37 -11.67 7.54
CA SER A 203 -20.71 -11.48 8.06
C SER A 203 -20.79 -10.22 8.92
N ALA A 204 -22.00 -9.66 9.09
CA ALA A 204 -22.19 -8.48 9.94
C ALA A 204 -21.69 -8.69 11.39
N ASP A 205 -21.87 -9.90 11.93
CA ASP A 205 -21.38 -10.22 13.28
C ASP A 205 -19.86 -10.34 13.32
N ARG A 206 -19.25 -10.91 12.28
CA ARG A 206 -17.79 -10.97 12.15
C ARG A 206 -17.19 -9.58 12.04
N LEU A 207 -17.75 -8.72 11.17
CA LEU A 207 -17.29 -7.34 11.04
C LEU A 207 -17.41 -6.59 12.38
N ARG A 208 -18.54 -6.70 13.06
CA ARG A 208 -18.73 -6.08 14.39
C ARG A 208 -17.65 -6.55 15.37
N SER A 209 -17.37 -7.85 15.42
CA SER A 209 -16.32 -8.41 16.28
C SER A 209 -14.94 -7.87 15.97
N ILE A 210 -14.59 -7.68 14.68
CA ILE A 210 -13.34 -7.06 14.27
C ILE A 210 -13.26 -5.60 14.76
N LEU A 211 -14.31 -4.82 14.50
CA LEU A 211 -14.35 -3.40 14.87
C LEU A 211 -14.22 -3.18 16.38
N GLU A 212 -14.86 -4.02 17.17
CA GLU A 212 -14.75 -4.02 18.64
C GLU A 212 -13.32 -4.40 19.07
N ALA A 213 -12.76 -5.48 18.53
CA ALA A 213 -11.40 -5.94 18.86
C ALA A 213 -10.33 -4.90 18.51
N GLU A 214 -10.52 -4.18 17.42
CA GLU A 214 -9.61 -3.13 16.95
C GLU A 214 -9.85 -1.77 17.62
N ASN A 215 -10.84 -1.65 18.51
CA ASN A 215 -11.22 -0.38 19.14
C ASN A 215 -11.45 0.74 18.10
N VAL A 216 -12.15 0.44 17.03
CA VAL A 216 -12.47 1.40 15.99
C VAL A 216 -13.34 2.52 16.59
N SER A 217 -12.92 3.76 16.38
CA SER A 217 -13.59 4.95 16.89
C SER A 217 -14.29 5.78 15.81
N HIS A 218 -13.92 5.57 14.55
CA HIS A 218 -14.43 6.34 13.41
C HIS A 218 -14.72 5.43 12.22
N PHE A 219 -15.67 5.86 11.40
CA PHE A 219 -16.02 5.22 10.14
C PHE A 219 -15.81 6.24 9.03
N ALA A 220 -14.93 5.96 8.07
CA ALA A 220 -14.85 6.75 6.86
C ALA A 220 -15.95 6.25 5.92
N THR A 221 -17.09 6.93 5.93
CA THR A 221 -18.12 6.75 4.92
C THR A 221 -17.70 7.55 3.71
N GLY A 222 -17.57 6.89 2.56
CA GLY A 222 -17.40 7.57 1.29
C GLY A 222 -18.57 8.55 1.07
N GLY A 223 -18.25 9.80 0.75
CA GLY A 223 -19.22 10.81 0.39
C GLY A 223 -19.75 10.60 -1.02
#